data_7c05b98e23b9349e31b4204a38439255
#
_entry.id   7c05b98e23b9349e31b4204a38439255
#
_cell.length_a   1.000
_cell.length_b   1.000
_cell.length_c   1.000
_cell.angle_alpha   90.00
_cell.angle_beta   90.00
_cell.angle_gamma   90.00
#
_symmetry.space_group_name_H-M   'P 1'
#
loop_
_entity.id
_entity.type
_entity.pdbx_description
1 polymer ?
#
loop_
_entity_poly.entity_id
_entity_poly.type
_entity_poly.pdbx_seq_one_letter_code
_entity_poly.pdbx_strand_id
1 'polypeptide(L)'
;MNEKFSKLGFYPADILLPNKDVDMEKWAVVACDQFTSEPEYWERVEKTVGDAPSTLRLILPEANLKAPNVDEFIADINASMDKYLKENIFETLKDSLIYIERGQSDGKIRHGLIGMVDLDQYDFTPGSGALIRATEGTVLDRIPPRARVRRNAPIELPHVMLLIDDPDKTVIEPLTAAADGMEKVYDFDLMENGGHIKGFKLSASQIDAVADALMGLTTDEAMKSKYGVSGVAPLLFAVGDGNHSLATAKACYEEQKKGKTPEEYLALPARYALVEVVNNHDDALQFEPIHRVLFGVDHEKFMEEFKKFYPNTHEGKGEGHTIEVCWAGHDEFITVPDPKVQLAVGTLQAFIDEYLKKFGGEVDYIHGDEVTRELGSKEGNMGFLLPAMGKEQLFKTVMADGVLPRKTFSMGHAQDKRYYIEARKIVK
;
A
#
# COMPACT_ATOMS: atom_id res chain seq x y z
N MET A 1 27.51 2.32 -7.73
CA MET A 1 26.26 1.66 -7.30
C MET A 1 26.52 0.15 -7.29
N ASN A 2 26.20 -0.55 -6.21
CA ASN A 2 26.44 -1.99 -6.08
C ASN A 2 25.55 -2.73 -7.10
N GLU A 3 26.13 -3.64 -7.91
CA GLU A 3 25.40 -4.39 -8.97
C GLU A 3 24.23 -5.23 -8.43
N LYS A 4 24.28 -5.64 -7.15
CA LYS A 4 23.19 -6.38 -6.51
C LYS A 4 21.88 -5.57 -6.55
N PHE A 5 21.92 -4.28 -6.22
CA PHE A 5 20.74 -3.43 -6.20
C PHE A 5 20.10 -3.23 -7.57
N SER A 6 20.90 -3.22 -8.65
CA SER A 6 20.35 -3.12 -10.01
C SER A 6 19.51 -4.33 -10.41
N LYS A 7 19.81 -5.51 -9.85
CA LYS A 7 19.05 -6.75 -10.07
C LYS A 7 17.80 -6.82 -9.21
N LEU A 8 17.78 -6.09 -8.09
CA LEU A 8 16.68 -6.07 -7.13
C LEU A 8 15.62 -4.98 -7.43
N GLY A 9 16.00 -3.97 -8.22
CA GLY A 9 15.15 -2.79 -8.42
C GLY A 9 14.91 -1.97 -7.15
N PHE A 10 15.69 -2.21 -6.08
CA PHE A 10 15.64 -1.50 -4.81
C PHE A 10 17.02 -0.97 -4.45
N TYR A 11 17.11 0.25 -3.93
CA TYR A 11 18.38 0.95 -3.75
C TYR A 11 18.39 1.79 -2.48
N PRO A 12 19.58 2.03 -1.89
CA PRO A 12 19.79 3.16 -1.00
C PRO A 12 19.46 4.48 -1.71
N ALA A 13 19.01 5.45 -0.94
CA ALA A 13 18.58 6.75 -1.46
C ALA A 13 19.30 7.92 -0.78
N ASP A 14 19.34 9.06 -1.45
CA ASP A 14 19.62 10.33 -0.81
C ASP A 14 18.34 10.78 -0.11
N ILE A 15 18.22 10.46 1.18
CA ILE A 15 17.03 10.68 1.99
C ILE A 15 17.12 12.05 2.66
N LEU A 16 16.09 12.86 2.48
CA LEU A 16 15.92 14.12 3.18
C LEU A 16 15.16 13.88 4.49
N LEU A 17 15.74 14.29 5.59
CA LEU A 17 15.12 14.32 6.92
C LEU A 17 15.04 15.75 7.42
N PRO A 18 14.05 16.12 8.24
CA PRO A 18 14.05 17.40 8.93
C PRO A 18 15.31 17.56 9.77
N ASN A 19 15.86 18.75 9.78
CA ASN A 19 17.00 19.04 10.66
C ASN A 19 16.57 19.04 12.15
N LYS A 20 17.53 19.00 13.06
CA LYS A 20 17.31 18.87 14.50
C LYS A 20 16.49 20.00 15.16
N ASP A 21 16.30 21.14 14.47
CA ASP A 21 15.54 22.29 14.99
C ASP A 21 14.05 22.17 14.66
N VAL A 22 13.64 21.15 13.88
CA VAL A 22 12.24 20.89 13.52
C VAL A 22 11.59 20.00 14.58
N ASP A 23 10.41 20.40 15.04
CA ASP A 23 9.57 19.61 15.92
C ASP A 23 8.97 18.41 15.12
N MET A 24 9.47 17.22 15.40
CA MET A 24 9.13 16.00 14.66
C MET A 24 7.68 15.56 14.86
N GLU A 25 7.07 15.84 16.02
CA GLU A 25 5.64 15.54 16.25
C GLU A 25 4.74 16.43 15.36
N LYS A 26 5.12 17.69 15.16
CA LYS A 26 4.42 18.60 14.24
C LYS A 26 4.79 18.37 12.78
N TRP A 27 5.98 17.82 12.53
CA TRP A 27 6.44 17.51 11.19
C TRP A 27 5.64 16.38 10.54
N ALA A 28 5.50 15.25 11.24
CA ALA A 28 4.99 14.02 10.68
C ALA A 28 3.45 13.99 10.71
N VAL A 29 2.80 13.94 9.55
CA VAL A 29 1.36 13.71 9.43
C VAL A 29 1.05 12.40 8.71
N VAL A 30 -0.12 11.83 8.98
CA VAL A 30 -0.57 10.56 8.38
C VAL A 30 -0.74 10.68 6.87
N ALA A 31 -0.70 9.55 6.18
CA ALA A 31 -0.94 9.45 4.74
C ALA A 31 -2.20 10.20 4.29
N CYS A 32 -2.08 10.96 3.22
CA CYS A 32 -3.08 11.93 2.73
C CYS A 32 -4.40 11.29 2.30
N ASP A 33 -4.44 9.98 2.08
CA ASP A 33 -5.62 9.21 1.70
C ASP A 33 -6.41 8.65 2.90
N GLN A 34 -5.96 8.97 4.13
CA GLN A 34 -6.67 8.61 5.35
C GLN A 34 -7.63 9.72 5.80
N PHE A 35 -8.61 9.39 6.62
CA PHE A 35 -9.60 10.32 7.21
C PHE A 35 -10.28 11.22 6.16
N THR A 36 -10.58 10.66 4.98
CA THR A 36 -11.14 11.42 3.84
C THR A 36 -12.56 11.92 4.08
N SER A 37 -13.31 11.26 4.95
CA SER A 37 -14.68 11.63 5.37
C SER A 37 -14.75 12.26 6.76
N GLU A 38 -13.62 12.58 7.37
CA GLU A 38 -13.50 13.12 8.71
C GLU A 38 -12.77 14.48 8.69
N PRO A 39 -13.41 15.56 8.23
CA PRO A 39 -12.78 16.88 8.12
C PRO A 39 -12.24 17.38 9.46
N GLU A 40 -12.87 17.04 10.58
CA GLU A 40 -12.45 17.41 11.94
C GLU A 40 -11.08 16.84 12.31
N TYR A 41 -10.68 15.70 11.72
CA TYR A 41 -9.33 15.15 11.90
C TYR A 41 -8.30 16.14 11.35
N TRP A 42 -8.46 16.57 10.11
CA TRP A 42 -7.51 17.48 9.45
C TRP A 42 -7.53 18.89 10.08
N GLU A 43 -8.66 19.34 10.63
CA GLU A 43 -8.75 20.59 11.41
C GLU A 43 -7.92 20.50 12.71
N ARG A 44 -7.95 19.36 13.42
CA ARG A 44 -7.10 19.15 14.61
C ARG A 44 -5.62 19.10 14.25
N VAL A 45 -5.27 18.41 13.15
CA VAL A 45 -3.90 18.37 12.62
C VAL A 45 -3.41 19.80 12.31
N GLU A 46 -4.20 20.59 11.59
CA GLU A 46 -3.88 22.00 11.27
C GLU A 46 -3.63 22.83 12.52
N LYS A 47 -4.48 22.67 13.53
CA LYS A 47 -4.35 23.38 14.81
C LYS A 47 -3.08 22.96 15.57
N THR A 48 -2.72 21.69 15.54
CA THR A 48 -1.51 21.16 16.19
C THR A 48 -0.25 21.65 15.51
N VAL A 49 -0.23 21.64 14.18
CA VAL A 49 0.91 22.11 13.37
C VAL A 49 1.10 23.62 13.50
N GLY A 50 0.03 24.41 13.38
CA GLY A 50 0.13 25.88 13.37
C GLY A 50 1.09 26.39 12.30
N ASP A 51 2.03 27.26 12.70
CA ASP A 51 3.03 27.86 11.82
C ASP A 51 4.34 27.04 11.71
N ALA A 52 4.42 25.87 12.39
CA ALA A 52 5.62 25.05 12.38
C ALA A 52 5.85 24.41 11.00
N PRO A 53 7.12 24.13 10.62
CA PRO A 53 7.41 23.29 9.47
C PRO A 53 6.76 21.92 9.62
N SER A 54 6.05 21.47 8.58
CA SER A 54 5.31 20.21 8.62
C SER A 54 5.10 19.65 7.22
N THR A 55 5.04 18.33 7.12
CA THR A 55 4.64 17.64 5.89
C THR A 55 3.19 17.95 5.51
N LEU A 56 2.35 18.44 6.42
CA LEU A 56 1.01 18.96 6.11
C LEU A 56 1.05 20.04 5.01
N ARG A 57 2.12 20.85 4.96
CA ARG A 57 2.31 21.89 3.93
C ARG A 57 2.81 21.35 2.60
N LEU A 58 3.18 20.07 2.55
CA LEU A 58 3.83 19.41 1.40
C LEU A 58 2.93 18.35 0.76
N ILE A 59 1.74 18.10 1.31
CA ILE A 59 0.78 17.09 0.84
C ILE A 59 -0.57 17.73 0.55
N LEU A 60 -1.38 17.03 -0.25
CA LEU A 60 -2.79 17.35 -0.45
C LEU A 60 -3.65 16.23 0.14
N PRO A 61 -4.33 16.45 1.29
CA PRO A 61 -5.31 15.50 1.80
C PRO A 61 -6.36 15.16 0.73
N GLU A 62 -6.67 13.89 0.54
CA GLU A 62 -7.60 13.47 -0.52
C GLU A 62 -9.02 14.02 -0.36
N ALA A 63 -9.40 14.37 0.87
CA ALA A 63 -10.62 15.13 1.13
C ALA A 63 -10.72 16.43 0.28
N ASN A 64 -9.56 17.01 -0.08
CA ASN A 64 -9.47 18.26 -0.83
C ASN A 64 -9.25 18.08 -2.35
N LEU A 65 -9.09 16.84 -2.85
CA LEU A 65 -8.83 16.58 -4.28
C LEU A 65 -9.91 17.09 -5.23
N LYS A 66 -11.14 17.23 -4.75
CA LYS A 66 -12.30 17.72 -5.51
C LYS A 66 -12.68 19.16 -5.15
N ALA A 67 -11.89 19.85 -4.34
CA ALA A 67 -12.15 21.24 -3.96
C ALA A 67 -12.11 22.16 -5.18
N PRO A 68 -12.97 23.19 -5.27
CA PRO A 68 -12.99 24.12 -6.39
C PRO A 68 -11.65 24.85 -6.61
N ASN A 69 -10.89 25.07 -5.55
CA ASN A 69 -9.60 25.76 -5.52
C ASN A 69 -8.40 24.80 -5.41
N VAL A 70 -8.53 23.55 -5.87
CA VAL A 70 -7.46 22.53 -5.78
C VAL A 70 -6.15 22.99 -6.44
N ASP A 71 -6.20 23.80 -7.50
CA ASP A 71 -5.01 24.32 -8.18
C ASP A 71 -4.22 25.30 -7.30
N GLU A 72 -4.90 26.07 -6.46
CA GLU A 72 -4.26 26.96 -5.47
C GLU A 72 -3.53 26.11 -4.42
N PHE A 73 -4.17 25.07 -3.88
CA PHE A 73 -3.51 24.14 -2.95
C PHE A 73 -2.26 23.51 -3.54
N ILE A 74 -2.31 23.08 -4.80
CA ILE A 74 -1.15 22.48 -5.48
C ILE A 74 -0.03 23.51 -5.65
N ALA A 75 -0.35 24.75 -5.99
CA ALA A 75 0.63 25.82 -6.11
C ALA A 75 1.30 26.13 -4.76
N ASP A 76 0.53 26.20 -3.67
CA ASP A 76 1.01 26.44 -2.31
C ASP A 76 1.90 25.29 -1.81
N ILE A 77 1.54 24.05 -2.12
CA ILE A 77 2.33 22.86 -1.79
C ILE A 77 3.70 22.94 -2.48
N ASN A 78 3.73 23.21 -3.79
CA ASN A 78 4.98 23.31 -4.54
C ASN A 78 5.84 24.48 -4.04
N ALA A 79 5.24 25.62 -3.72
CA ALA A 79 5.93 26.77 -3.14
C ALA A 79 6.51 26.44 -1.75
N SER A 80 5.78 25.70 -0.94
CA SER A 80 6.24 25.24 0.38
C SER A 80 7.41 24.26 0.26
N MET A 81 7.38 23.33 -0.69
CA MET A 81 8.50 22.43 -0.98
C MET A 81 9.76 23.20 -1.36
N ASP A 82 9.64 24.19 -2.28
CA ASP A 82 10.74 25.05 -2.67
C ASP A 82 11.28 25.89 -1.50
N LYS A 83 10.38 26.43 -0.68
CA LYS A 83 10.73 27.19 0.52
C LYS A 83 11.54 26.32 1.49
N TYR A 84 11.07 25.12 1.82
CA TYR A 84 11.75 24.23 2.77
C TYR A 84 13.13 23.79 2.28
N LEU A 85 13.28 23.59 0.97
CA LEU A 85 14.59 23.29 0.38
C LEU A 85 15.56 24.49 0.48
N LYS A 86 15.07 25.75 0.34
CA LYS A 86 15.88 26.97 0.43
C LYS A 86 16.22 27.34 1.87
N GLU A 87 15.33 27.08 2.80
CA GLU A 87 15.49 27.44 4.22
C GLU A 87 16.26 26.41 5.04
N ASN A 88 16.86 25.40 4.37
CA ASN A 88 17.62 24.32 5.01
C ASN A 88 16.82 23.56 6.10
N ILE A 89 15.51 23.38 5.88
CA ILE A 89 14.69 22.56 6.77
C ILE A 89 15.17 21.09 6.78
N PHE A 90 15.82 20.65 5.70
CA PHE A 90 16.27 19.30 5.52
C PHE A 90 17.77 19.11 5.72
N GLU A 91 18.13 17.98 6.34
CA GLU A 91 19.43 17.33 6.24
C GLU A 91 19.35 16.19 5.22
N THR A 92 20.47 15.88 4.54
CA THR A 92 20.52 14.79 3.56
C THR A 92 21.36 13.65 4.09
N LEU A 93 20.71 12.49 4.27
CA LEU A 93 21.42 11.21 4.46
C LEU A 93 21.71 10.63 3.06
N LYS A 94 22.99 10.68 2.68
CA LYS A 94 23.41 10.23 1.36
C LYS A 94 23.54 8.72 1.29
N ASP A 95 23.09 8.14 0.17
CA ASP A 95 23.22 6.72 -0.19
C ASP A 95 22.85 5.78 0.97
N SER A 96 21.67 6.02 1.57
CA SER A 96 21.26 5.43 2.83
C SER A 96 20.01 4.58 2.73
N LEU A 97 19.93 3.57 3.58
CA LEU A 97 18.71 2.90 3.99
C LEU A 97 18.42 3.25 5.46
N ILE A 98 17.14 3.35 5.84
CA ILE A 98 16.72 3.56 7.23
C ILE A 98 15.88 2.37 7.66
N TYR A 99 16.27 1.69 8.73
CA TYR A 99 15.45 0.72 9.43
C TYR A 99 14.51 1.47 10.37
N ILE A 100 13.24 1.09 10.41
CA ILE A 100 12.22 1.72 11.26
C ILE A 100 11.53 0.72 12.19
N GLU A 101 11.19 1.21 13.39
CA GLU A 101 10.32 0.57 14.36
C GLU A 101 9.10 1.45 14.59
N ARG A 102 7.93 0.97 14.17
CA ARG A 102 6.67 1.70 14.21
C ARG A 102 5.73 1.08 15.23
N GLY A 103 5.61 1.67 16.41
CA GLY A 103 4.61 1.29 17.40
C GLY A 103 3.20 1.59 16.89
N GLN A 104 2.32 0.60 16.92
CA GLN A 104 0.94 0.67 16.45
C GLN A 104 -0.05 0.80 17.61
N SER A 105 -1.29 1.12 17.30
CA SER A 105 -2.38 1.32 18.27
C SER A 105 -2.72 0.07 19.09
N ASP A 106 -2.45 -1.12 18.56
CA ASP A 106 -2.62 -2.41 19.23
C ASP A 106 -1.44 -2.83 20.11
N GLY A 107 -0.43 -1.96 20.23
CA GLY A 107 0.79 -2.18 21.03
C GLY A 107 1.86 -3.01 20.35
N LYS A 108 1.65 -3.47 19.12
CA LYS A 108 2.68 -4.15 18.33
C LYS A 108 3.64 -3.17 17.68
N ILE A 109 4.80 -3.68 17.28
CA ILE A 109 5.81 -2.89 16.58
C ILE A 109 5.94 -3.46 15.16
N ARG A 110 5.66 -2.63 14.16
CA ARG A 110 5.94 -2.95 12.75
C ARG A 110 7.36 -2.54 12.41
N HIS A 111 8.06 -3.42 11.71
CA HIS A 111 9.44 -3.20 11.29
C HIS A 111 9.47 -2.93 9.78
N GLY A 112 10.19 -1.89 9.39
CA GLY A 112 10.27 -1.48 8.01
C GLY A 112 11.66 -1.05 7.58
N LEU A 113 11.85 -0.93 6.28
CA LEU A 113 13.09 -0.48 5.66
C LEU A 113 12.79 0.59 4.62
N ILE A 114 13.34 1.80 4.80
CA ILE A 114 13.18 2.90 3.85
C ILE A 114 14.29 2.85 2.82
N GLY A 115 13.92 2.87 1.55
CA GLY A 115 14.81 2.95 0.42
C GLY A 115 14.03 3.37 -0.83
N MET A 116 14.66 3.35 -1.99
CA MET A 116 13.98 3.71 -3.23
C MET A 116 13.90 2.54 -4.21
N VAL A 117 12.81 2.48 -4.96
CA VAL A 117 12.61 1.50 -6.03
C VAL A 117 12.73 2.12 -7.40
N ASP A 118 13.22 1.32 -8.36
CA ASP A 118 13.29 1.68 -9.76
C ASP A 118 11.93 1.47 -10.43
N LEU A 119 11.30 2.54 -10.88
CA LEU A 119 10.01 2.49 -11.54
C LEU A 119 10.04 1.76 -12.89
N ASP A 120 11.22 1.54 -13.50
CA ASP A 120 11.33 0.68 -14.68
C ASP A 120 11.17 -0.81 -14.33
N GLN A 121 11.35 -1.19 -13.06
CA GLN A 121 11.11 -2.54 -12.54
C GLN A 121 9.71 -2.71 -11.93
N TYR A 122 8.90 -1.65 -11.91
CA TYR A 122 7.53 -1.65 -11.44
C TYR A 122 6.54 -1.67 -12.61
N ASP A 123 5.56 -2.59 -12.50
CA ASP A 123 4.43 -2.65 -13.43
C ASP A 123 3.15 -2.97 -12.66
N PHE A 124 2.10 -2.18 -12.90
CA PHE A 124 0.78 -2.36 -12.30
C PHE A 124 -0.20 -3.10 -13.23
N THR A 125 0.26 -3.54 -14.39
CA THR A 125 -0.56 -4.35 -15.31
C THR A 125 -0.79 -5.73 -14.69
N PRO A 126 -2.04 -6.20 -14.60
CA PRO A 126 -2.33 -7.54 -14.10
C PRO A 126 -1.57 -8.62 -14.88
N GLY A 127 -0.95 -9.56 -14.16
CA GLY A 127 -0.17 -10.65 -14.77
C GLY A 127 1.21 -10.26 -15.30
N SER A 128 1.70 -9.07 -14.98
CA SER A 128 3.04 -8.61 -15.31
C SER A 128 4.13 -9.54 -14.73
N GLY A 129 5.27 -9.64 -15.43
CA GLY A 129 6.49 -10.32 -14.97
C GLY A 129 7.48 -9.41 -14.23
N ALA A 130 7.12 -8.18 -13.87
CA ALA A 130 8.02 -7.25 -13.18
C ALA A 130 8.38 -7.73 -11.77
N LEU A 131 9.55 -7.29 -11.25
CA LEU A 131 9.98 -7.57 -9.87
C LEU A 131 9.07 -6.93 -8.83
N ILE A 132 8.50 -5.77 -9.17
CA ILE A 132 7.61 -4.97 -8.31
C ILE A 132 6.24 -4.93 -8.98
N ARG A 133 5.20 -5.44 -8.32
CA ARG A 133 3.84 -5.51 -8.88
C ARG A 133 2.81 -4.90 -7.96
N ALA A 134 1.78 -4.29 -8.57
CA ALA A 134 0.59 -3.91 -7.85
C ALA A 134 -0.15 -5.14 -7.31
N THR A 135 -0.75 -5.02 -6.15
CA THR A 135 -1.63 -6.07 -5.58
C THR A 135 -3.07 -5.91 -5.98
N GLU A 136 -3.51 -4.69 -6.28
CA GLU A 136 -4.88 -4.39 -6.71
C GLU A 136 -4.88 -3.81 -8.13
N GLY A 137 -5.99 -4.00 -8.83
CA GLY A 137 -6.22 -3.35 -10.12
C GLY A 137 -6.17 -1.83 -9.99
N THR A 138 -5.27 -1.20 -10.71
CA THR A 138 -5.12 0.26 -10.70
C THR A 138 -6.28 0.91 -11.44
N VAL A 139 -7.03 1.77 -10.75
CA VAL A 139 -8.09 2.59 -11.35
C VAL A 139 -7.44 3.79 -12.05
N LEU A 140 -7.34 3.72 -13.38
CA LEU A 140 -6.61 4.72 -14.19
C LEU A 140 -7.14 6.14 -13.99
N ASP A 141 -8.44 6.33 -13.80
CA ASP A 141 -9.06 7.64 -13.56
C ASP A 141 -8.62 8.31 -12.24
N ARG A 142 -8.03 7.54 -11.33
CA ARG A 142 -7.47 8.08 -10.07
C ARG A 142 -6.06 8.63 -10.22
N ILE A 143 -5.36 8.33 -11.31
CA ILE A 143 -3.98 8.79 -11.55
C ILE A 143 -3.94 10.29 -11.89
N PRO A 144 -4.74 10.85 -12.84
CA PRO A 144 -4.60 12.24 -13.26
C PRO A 144 -4.70 13.28 -12.14
N PRO A 145 -5.64 13.21 -11.18
CA PRO A 145 -5.71 14.16 -10.07
C PRO A 145 -4.44 14.17 -9.21
N ARG A 146 -3.88 13.00 -8.91
CA ARG A 146 -2.66 12.84 -8.12
C ARG A 146 -1.41 13.27 -8.89
N ALA A 147 -1.38 12.99 -10.19
CA ALA A 147 -0.30 13.42 -11.07
C ALA A 147 -0.17 14.94 -11.15
N ARG A 148 -1.28 15.70 -11.02
CA ARG A 148 -1.25 17.16 -10.95
C ARG A 148 -0.43 17.68 -9.76
N VAL A 149 -0.56 17.02 -8.61
CA VAL A 149 0.21 17.37 -7.41
C VAL A 149 1.70 17.08 -7.63
N ARG A 150 2.03 15.88 -8.17
CA ARG A 150 3.42 15.42 -8.31
C ARG A 150 4.18 16.06 -9.46
N ARG A 151 3.52 16.46 -10.55
CA ARG A 151 4.16 16.84 -11.83
C ARG A 151 5.22 17.94 -11.67
N ASN A 152 4.98 18.92 -10.82
CA ASN A 152 5.87 20.07 -10.60
C ASN A 152 6.53 20.04 -9.21
N ALA A 153 6.34 18.98 -8.44
CA ALA A 153 6.92 18.84 -7.11
C ALA A 153 8.44 18.63 -7.22
N PRO A 154 9.26 19.40 -6.49
CA PRO A 154 10.72 19.19 -6.47
C PRO A 154 11.13 17.99 -5.58
N ILE A 155 10.28 17.62 -4.63
CA ILE A 155 10.49 16.48 -3.72
C ILE A 155 9.25 15.59 -3.70
N GLU A 156 9.44 14.37 -3.27
CA GLU A 156 8.37 13.43 -2.93
C GLU A 156 8.37 13.11 -1.43
N LEU A 157 7.19 12.83 -0.91
CA LEU A 157 6.97 12.29 0.42
C LEU A 157 6.12 11.03 0.27
N PRO A 158 6.70 9.84 0.38
CA PRO A 158 5.98 8.62 0.10
C PRO A 158 5.23 8.10 1.33
N HIS A 159 4.06 7.52 1.07
CA HIS A 159 3.38 6.63 1.99
C HIS A 159 3.26 5.20 1.44
N VAL A 160 3.94 4.90 0.35
CA VAL A 160 3.93 3.58 -0.29
C VAL A 160 4.60 2.55 0.59
N MET A 161 3.89 1.46 0.86
CA MET A 161 4.42 0.30 1.55
C MET A 161 4.51 -0.88 0.58
N LEU A 162 5.70 -1.42 0.44
CA LEU A 162 5.96 -2.64 -0.32
C LEU A 162 6.12 -3.82 0.65
N LEU A 163 5.60 -4.96 0.26
CA LEU A 163 5.74 -6.20 1.01
C LEU A 163 6.78 -7.09 0.34
N ILE A 164 7.58 -7.78 1.15
CA ILE A 164 8.40 -8.93 0.76
C ILE A 164 7.85 -10.19 1.40
N ASP A 165 8.01 -11.32 0.73
CA ASP A 165 7.61 -12.63 1.24
C ASP A 165 8.84 -13.37 1.79
N ASP A 166 9.18 -13.06 3.04
CA ASP A 166 10.34 -13.58 3.76
C ASP A 166 9.91 -14.32 5.05
N PRO A 167 9.38 -15.56 4.91
CA PRO A 167 8.94 -16.33 6.07
C PRO A 167 10.06 -16.72 7.03
N ASP A 168 11.30 -16.79 6.54
CA ASP A 168 12.48 -17.10 7.34
C ASP A 168 13.07 -15.88 8.06
N LYS A 169 12.48 -14.68 7.86
CA LYS A 169 12.83 -13.43 8.53
C LYS A 169 14.33 -13.07 8.38
N THR A 170 14.83 -13.10 7.15
CA THR A 170 16.25 -12.95 6.82
C THR A 170 16.66 -11.53 6.42
N VAL A 171 15.70 -10.67 6.04
CA VAL A 171 15.98 -9.33 5.49
C VAL A 171 15.90 -8.24 6.56
N ILE A 172 14.75 -8.07 7.19
CA ILE A 172 14.46 -6.94 8.10
C ILE A 172 14.76 -7.30 9.55
N GLU A 173 14.34 -8.46 10.00
CA GLU A 173 14.42 -8.88 11.40
C GLU A 173 15.83 -8.96 11.98
N PRO A 174 16.89 -9.29 11.21
CA PRO A 174 18.26 -9.17 11.72
C PRO A 174 18.67 -7.74 12.11
N LEU A 175 18.03 -6.72 11.52
CA LEU A 175 18.26 -5.32 11.86
C LEU A 175 17.69 -4.97 13.25
N THR A 176 16.57 -5.59 13.64
CA THR A 176 15.97 -5.42 14.98
C THR A 176 16.99 -5.79 16.09
N ALA A 177 17.68 -6.90 15.92
CA ALA A 177 18.71 -7.33 16.89
C ALA A 177 19.93 -6.40 16.92
N ALA A 178 20.19 -5.64 15.86
CA ALA A 178 21.32 -4.73 15.73
C ALA A 178 20.96 -3.27 16.09
N ALA A 179 19.69 -2.94 16.28
CA ALA A 179 19.19 -1.56 16.38
C ALA A 179 19.85 -0.72 17.48
N ASP A 180 20.12 -1.32 18.65
CA ASP A 180 20.78 -0.63 19.78
C ASP A 180 22.19 -0.11 19.44
N GLY A 181 22.85 -0.71 18.45
CA GLY A 181 24.19 -0.30 18.00
C GLY A 181 24.19 0.60 16.76
N MET A 182 23.02 0.95 16.21
CA MET A 182 22.89 1.74 14.99
C MET A 182 22.78 3.24 15.28
N GLU A 183 23.12 4.06 14.28
CA GLU A 183 22.89 5.51 14.31
C GLU A 183 21.39 5.80 14.28
N LYS A 184 20.83 6.29 15.39
CA LYS A 184 19.43 6.68 15.46
C LYS A 184 19.26 8.06 14.81
N VAL A 185 18.38 8.15 13.82
CA VAL A 185 18.13 9.37 13.03
C VAL A 185 16.85 10.10 13.44
N TYR A 186 15.89 9.40 14.04
CA TYR A 186 14.74 9.98 14.73
C TYR A 186 14.13 9.01 15.75
N ASP A 187 13.42 9.58 16.75
CA ASP A 187 12.77 8.84 17.85
C ASP A 187 11.74 9.79 18.50
N PHE A 188 10.44 9.62 18.16
CA PHE A 188 9.40 10.57 18.59
C PHE A 188 7.98 9.96 18.52
N ASP A 189 7.05 10.61 19.22
CA ASP A 189 5.62 10.27 19.18
C ASP A 189 4.93 10.92 18.00
N LEU A 190 4.02 10.17 17.36
CA LEU A 190 3.21 10.64 16.24
C LEU A 190 1.92 11.29 16.73
N MET A 191 1.53 12.40 16.11
CA MET A 191 0.31 13.13 16.47
C MET A 191 -0.95 12.29 16.31
N GLU A 192 -2.06 12.77 16.89
CA GLU A 192 -3.40 12.18 16.78
C GLU A 192 -3.43 10.68 17.18
N ASN A 193 -2.73 10.34 18.26
CA ASN A 193 -2.59 8.97 18.76
C ASN A 193 -1.97 8.01 17.74
N GLY A 194 -1.17 8.53 16.83
CA GLY A 194 -0.48 7.74 15.82
C GLY A 194 0.55 6.74 16.37
N GLY A 195 0.82 6.73 17.69
CA GLY A 195 1.82 5.87 18.33
C GLY A 195 3.23 6.45 18.26
N HIS A 196 4.24 5.58 18.24
CA HIS A 196 5.65 5.97 18.34
C HIS A 196 6.46 5.46 17.15
N ILE A 197 7.49 6.18 16.72
CA ILE A 197 8.37 5.75 15.64
C ILE A 197 9.83 6.03 15.93
N LYS A 198 10.69 5.08 15.58
CA LYS A 198 12.14 5.22 15.58
C LYS A 198 12.70 4.90 14.21
N GLY A 199 13.73 5.62 13.81
CA GLY A 199 14.49 5.36 12.60
C GLY A 199 15.97 5.22 12.87
N PHE A 200 16.62 4.25 12.20
CA PHE A 200 18.02 3.93 12.36
C PHE A 200 18.68 3.84 10.99
N LYS A 201 19.78 4.56 10.80
CA LYS A 201 20.56 4.52 9.56
C LYS A 201 21.40 3.26 9.53
N LEU A 202 21.36 2.55 8.40
CA LEU A 202 22.16 1.37 8.16
C LEU A 202 23.62 1.73 7.85
N SER A 203 24.54 0.93 8.38
CA SER A 203 25.95 0.92 7.95
C SER A 203 26.09 0.28 6.55
N ALA A 204 27.23 0.52 5.88
CA ALA A 204 27.49 -0.08 4.56
C ALA A 204 27.45 -1.63 4.58
N SER A 205 27.90 -2.25 5.67
CA SER A 205 27.84 -3.71 5.81
C SER A 205 26.42 -4.24 5.97
N GLN A 206 25.54 -3.50 6.69
CA GLN A 206 24.14 -3.85 6.82
C GLN A 206 23.38 -3.65 5.49
N ILE A 207 23.69 -2.60 4.74
CA ILE A 207 23.14 -2.36 3.40
C ILE A 207 23.52 -3.53 2.47
N ASP A 208 24.76 -4.01 2.51
CA ASP A 208 25.20 -5.15 1.68
C ASP A 208 24.51 -6.46 2.11
N ALA A 209 24.37 -6.69 3.41
CA ALA A 209 23.66 -7.84 3.96
C ALA A 209 22.17 -7.88 3.56
N VAL A 210 21.49 -6.72 3.59
CA VAL A 210 20.10 -6.58 3.11
C VAL A 210 20.03 -6.94 1.61
N ALA A 211 20.97 -6.47 0.81
CA ALA A 211 20.99 -6.80 -0.61
C ALA A 211 21.15 -8.30 -0.84
N ASP A 212 22.05 -8.97 -0.11
CA ASP A 212 22.26 -10.42 -0.21
C ASP A 212 21.00 -11.21 0.22
N ALA A 213 20.37 -10.80 1.31
CA ALA A 213 19.14 -11.44 1.78
C ALA A 213 18.01 -11.30 0.76
N LEU A 214 17.80 -10.09 0.20
CA LEU A 214 16.80 -9.86 -0.85
C LEU A 214 17.09 -10.68 -2.11
N MET A 215 18.35 -10.82 -2.51
CA MET A 215 18.75 -11.71 -3.64
C MET A 215 18.37 -13.16 -3.36
N GLY A 216 18.49 -13.62 -2.12
CA GLY A 216 18.08 -14.96 -1.70
C GLY A 216 16.59 -15.24 -1.96
N LEU A 217 15.72 -14.23 -1.81
CA LEU A 217 14.28 -14.36 -2.03
C LEU A 217 13.87 -14.55 -3.50
N THR A 218 14.75 -14.22 -4.45
CA THR A 218 14.47 -14.24 -5.89
C THR A 218 15.05 -15.45 -6.62
N THR A 219 15.72 -16.36 -5.91
CA THR A 219 16.31 -17.55 -6.52
C THR A 219 15.24 -18.54 -7.00
N ASP A 220 15.54 -19.31 -8.04
CA ASP A 220 14.63 -20.37 -8.52
C ASP A 220 14.29 -21.38 -7.42
N GLU A 221 15.22 -21.63 -6.50
CA GLU A 221 15.03 -22.51 -5.35
C GLU A 221 14.02 -21.94 -4.36
N ALA A 222 14.14 -20.64 -4.04
CA ALA A 222 13.17 -19.93 -3.20
C ALA A 222 11.78 -19.90 -3.85
N MET A 223 11.69 -19.60 -5.15
CA MET A 223 10.44 -19.59 -5.91
C MET A 223 9.77 -20.97 -5.92
N LYS A 224 10.55 -22.02 -6.12
CA LYS A 224 10.06 -23.40 -6.09
C LYS A 224 9.58 -23.81 -4.70
N SER A 225 10.34 -23.47 -3.66
CA SER A 225 9.99 -23.79 -2.27
C SER A 225 8.72 -23.08 -1.81
N LYS A 226 8.59 -21.77 -2.07
CA LYS A 226 7.45 -20.96 -1.61
C LYS A 226 6.19 -21.14 -2.46
N TYR A 227 6.33 -21.27 -3.77
CA TYR A 227 5.20 -21.17 -4.70
C TYR A 227 5.04 -22.40 -5.60
N GLY A 228 5.97 -23.36 -5.56
CA GLY A 228 5.94 -24.55 -6.41
C GLY A 228 6.26 -24.26 -7.89
N VAL A 229 6.81 -23.07 -8.22
CA VAL A 229 7.11 -22.63 -9.58
C VAL A 229 8.62 -22.47 -9.79
N SER A 230 9.07 -22.67 -11.00
CA SER A 230 10.47 -22.44 -11.42
C SER A 230 10.53 -21.92 -12.84
N GLY A 231 11.59 -21.16 -13.16
CA GLY A 231 11.77 -20.59 -14.49
C GLY A 231 10.77 -19.46 -14.82
N VAL A 232 10.11 -18.87 -13.82
CA VAL A 232 9.23 -17.71 -13.97
C VAL A 232 9.89 -16.47 -13.40
N ALA A 233 9.51 -15.30 -13.90
CA ALA A 233 10.00 -14.04 -13.35
C ALA A 233 9.59 -13.90 -11.88
N PRO A 234 10.54 -13.65 -10.95
CA PRO A 234 10.23 -13.55 -9.54
C PRO A 234 9.35 -12.33 -9.25
N LEU A 235 8.52 -12.44 -8.22
CA LEU A 235 7.85 -11.33 -7.56
C LEU A 235 8.62 -11.05 -6.28
N LEU A 236 9.40 -9.97 -6.24
CA LEU A 236 10.17 -9.60 -5.06
C LEU A 236 9.36 -8.66 -4.15
N PHE A 237 8.70 -7.66 -4.74
CA PHE A 237 7.93 -6.67 -4.01
C PHE A 237 6.48 -6.62 -4.51
N ALA A 238 5.55 -6.76 -3.59
CA ALA A 238 4.13 -6.54 -3.81
C ALA A 238 3.70 -5.22 -3.15
N VAL A 239 2.94 -4.38 -3.83
CA VAL A 239 2.47 -3.12 -3.23
C VAL A 239 1.41 -3.42 -2.17
N GLY A 240 1.76 -3.28 -0.90
CA GLY A 240 0.86 -3.51 0.22
C GLY A 240 -0.09 -2.34 0.47
N ASP A 241 0.42 -1.12 0.35
CA ASP A 241 -0.36 0.13 0.46
C ASP A 241 0.20 1.18 -0.49
N GLY A 242 -0.64 2.12 -0.95
CA GLY A 242 -0.23 3.18 -1.86
C GLY A 242 -0.17 2.76 -3.34
N ASN A 243 -0.96 1.76 -3.79
CA ASN A 243 -1.01 1.31 -5.20
C ASN A 243 -1.17 2.49 -6.18
N HIS A 244 -2.12 3.40 -5.92
CA HIS A 244 -2.34 4.56 -6.79
C HIS A 244 -1.20 5.59 -6.73
N SER A 245 -0.53 5.72 -5.59
CA SER A 245 0.61 6.63 -5.42
C SER A 245 1.82 6.16 -6.23
N LEU A 246 2.15 4.87 -6.17
CA LEU A 246 3.26 4.32 -6.95
C LEU A 246 2.95 4.33 -8.46
N ALA A 247 1.71 4.00 -8.84
CA ALA A 247 1.25 4.10 -10.23
C ALA A 247 1.31 5.55 -10.75
N THR A 248 0.99 6.54 -9.90
CA THR A 248 1.12 7.96 -10.23
C THR A 248 2.58 8.36 -10.44
N ALA A 249 3.49 7.89 -9.57
CA ALA A 249 4.93 8.13 -9.74
C ALA A 249 5.44 7.57 -11.06
N LYS A 250 5.04 6.33 -11.41
CA LYS A 250 5.35 5.70 -12.71
C LYS A 250 4.81 6.52 -13.87
N ALA A 251 3.55 6.94 -13.82
CA ALA A 251 2.93 7.73 -14.89
C ALA A 251 3.65 9.07 -15.11
N CYS A 252 4.01 9.78 -14.03
CA CYS A 252 4.78 11.04 -14.13
C CYS A 252 6.19 10.81 -14.70
N TYR A 253 6.85 9.72 -14.31
CA TYR A 253 8.14 9.36 -14.89
C TYR A 253 8.02 9.04 -16.39
N GLU A 254 7.02 8.26 -16.81
CA GLU A 254 6.77 7.97 -18.23
C GLU A 254 6.44 9.23 -19.05
N GLU A 255 5.76 10.22 -18.45
CA GLU A 255 5.57 11.53 -19.09
C GLU A 255 6.91 12.24 -19.30
N GLN A 256 7.81 12.23 -18.30
CA GLN A 256 9.12 12.87 -18.39
C GLN A 256 10.08 12.17 -19.35
N LYS A 257 9.89 10.88 -19.65
CA LYS A 257 10.69 10.15 -20.65
C LYS A 257 10.43 10.62 -22.07
N LYS A 258 9.24 11.18 -22.35
CA LYS A 258 8.86 11.58 -23.71
C LYS A 258 9.85 12.60 -24.30
N GLY A 259 10.36 12.27 -25.48
CA GLY A 259 11.32 13.11 -26.19
C GLY A 259 12.76 13.09 -25.66
N LYS A 260 13.09 12.22 -24.70
CA LYS A 260 14.43 12.03 -24.16
C LYS A 260 15.08 10.75 -24.70
N THR A 261 16.42 10.80 -24.80
CA THR A 261 17.21 9.60 -25.10
C THR A 261 17.24 8.63 -23.90
N PRO A 262 17.57 7.33 -24.09
CA PRO A 262 17.74 6.40 -22.98
C PRO A 262 18.70 6.89 -21.89
N GLU A 263 19.82 7.48 -22.27
CA GLU A 263 20.80 8.03 -21.34
C GLU A 263 20.20 9.17 -20.49
N GLU A 264 19.44 10.07 -21.11
CA GLU A 264 18.81 11.20 -20.44
C GLU A 264 17.72 10.76 -19.45
N TYR A 265 16.82 9.85 -19.85
CA TYR A 265 15.73 9.44 -18.95
C TYR A 265 16.19 8.49 -17.84
N LEU A 266 17.19 7.65 -18.08
CA LEU A 266 17.78 6.81 -17.05
C LEU A 266 18.48 7.62 -15.93
N ALA A 267 18.89 8.86 -16.25
CA ALA A 267 19.50 9.80 -15.30
C ALA A 267 18.48 10.68 -14.57
N LEU A 268 17.18 10.52 -14.82
CA LEU A 268 16.12 11.32 -14.13
C LEU A 268 15.97 10.86 -12.68
N PRO A 269 15.99 11.77 -11.69
CA PRO A 269 15.68 11.40 -10.30
C PRO A 269 14.27 10.82 -10.14
N ALA A 270 13.30 11.26 -10.96
CA ALA A 270 11.93 10.77 -10.99
C ALA A 270 11.79 9.30 -11.46
N ARG A 271 12.87 8.68 -11.96
CA ARG A 271 12.94 7.24 -12.24
C ARG A 271 12.72 6.39 -10.99
N TYR A 272 13.08 6.92 -9.84
CA TYR A 272 12.97 6.22 -8.57
C TYR A 272 11.83 6.76 -7.72
N ALA A 273 11.30 5.93 -6.84
CA ALA A 273 10.32 6.32 -5.82
C ALA A 273 10.78 5.82 -4.46
N LEU A 274 10.74 6.69 -3.44
CA LEU A 274 11.02 6.33 -2.06
C LEU A 274 9.86 5.50 -1.51
N VAL A 275 10.15 4.43 -0.77
CA VAL A 275 9.15 3.50 -0.25
C VAL A 275 9.58 2.97 1.12
N GLU A 276 8.61 2.43 1.87
CA GLU A 276 8.85 1.55 3.01
C GLU A 276 8.68 0.10 2.56
N VAL A 277 9.66 -0.75 2.83
CA VAL A 277 9.58 -2.21 2.64
C VAL A 277 9.30 -2.86 3.98
N VAL A 278 8.31 -3.74 4.04
CA VAL A 278 7.91 -4.49 5.24
C VAL A 278 7.83 -5.98 4.91
N ASN A 279 8.22 -6.82 5.86
CA ASN A 279 8.02 -8.25 5.70
C ASN A 279 6.53 -8.59 5.81
N ASN A 280 5.97 -9.26 4.82
CA ASN A 280 4.59 -9.77 4.86
C ASN A 280 4.31 -10.64 6.10
N HIS A 281 5.34 -11.27 6.66
CA HIS A 281 5.28 -12.10 7.86
C HIS A 281 5.54 -11.34 9.18
N ASP A 282 5.68 -10.01 9.15
CA ASP A 282 5.77 -9.19 10.37
C ASP A 282 4.52 -9.39 11.24
N ASP A 283 4.72 -9.64 12.55
CA ASP A 283 3.63 -9.97 13.48
C ASP A 283 2.66 -8.80 13.72
N ALA A 284 3.07 -7.57 13.42
CA ALA A 284 2.24 -6.37 13.48
C ALA A 284 1.34 -6.19 12.25
N LEU A 285 1.63 -6.87 11.13
CA LEU A 285 0.74 -6.84 9.98
C LEU A 285 -0.43 -7.81 10.19
N GLN A 286 -1.64 -7.29 10.12
CA GLN A 286 -2.87 -8.07 10.13
C GLN A 286 -3.67 -7.75 8.87
N PHE A 287 -4.12 -8.79 8.18
CA PHE A 287 -4.99 -8.67 7.02
C PHE A 287 -6.43 -8.89 7.46
N GLU A 288 -7.15 -7.79 7.63
CA GLU A 288 -8.56 -7.85 8.00
C GLU A 288 -9.41 -7.95 6.74
N PRO A 289 -10.37 -8.89 6.69
CA PRO A 289 -11.21 -9.06 5.52
C PRO A 289 -12.09 -7.83 5.33
N ILE A 290 -12.27 -7.43 4.08
CA ILE A 290 -13.27 -6.44 3.72
C ILE A 290 -14.46 -7.19 3.13
N HIS A 291 -15.61 -7.04 3.77
CA HIS A 291 -16.87 -7.68 3.40
C HIS A 291 -17.59 -6.91 2.32
N ARG A 292 -18.69 -7.45 1.80
CA ARG A 292 -19.54 -6.79 0.79
C ARG A 292 -20.95 -6.68 1.31
N VAL A 293 -21.56 -5.54 1.05
CA VAL A 293 -23.01 -5.37 1.19
C VAL A 293 -23.56 -4.91 -0.14
N LEU A 294 -24.56 -5.62 -0.63
CA LEU A 294 -25.33 -5.23 -1.81
C LEU A 294 -26.60 -4.55 -1.38
N PHE A 295 -26.93 -3.46 -2.07
CA PHE A 295 -28.13 -2.66 -1.88
C PHE A 295 -29.02 -2.73 -3.10
N GLY A 296 -30.34 -2.77 -2.88
CA GLY A 296 -31.34 -2.80 -3.95
C GLY A 296 -31.34 -4.10 -4.74
N VAL A 297 -31.10 -5.23 -4.05
CA VAL A 297 -31.05 -6.57 -4.65
C VAL A 297 -32.12 -7.47 -4.07
N ASP A 298 -32.60 -8.41 -4.90
CA ASP A 298 -33.50 -9.48 -4.48
C ASP A 298 -32.69 -10.74 -4.19
N HIS A 299 -32.84 -11.29 -3.00
CA HIS A 299 -32.07 -12.45 -2.53
C HIS A 299 -32.33 -13.69 -3.39
N GLU A 300 -33.59 -14.04 -3.67
CA GLU A 300 -33.92 -15.26 -4.40
C GLU A 300 -33.31 -15.22 -5.80
N LYS A 301 -33.48 -14.08 -6.48
CA LYS A 301 -32.92 -13.84 -7.80
C LYS A 301 -31.39 -13.86 -7.79
N PHE A 302 -30.75 -13.24 -6.76
CA PHE A 302 -29.30 -13.24 -6.64
C PHE A 302 -28.79 -14.69 -6.51
N MET A 303 -29.37 -15.49 -5.63
CA MET A 303 -28.95 -16.88 -5.39
C MET A 303 -29.25 -17.78 -6.61
N GLU A 304 -30.34 -17.57 -7.32
CA GLU A 304 -30.63 -18.27 -8.58
C GLU A 304 -29.55 -18.01 -9.63
N GLU A 305 -29.21 -16.73 -9.86
CA GLU A 305 -28.20 -16.34 -10.84
C GLU A 305 -26.80 -16.76 -10.39
N PHE A 306 -26.49 -16.74 -9.07
CA PHE A 306 -25.24 -17.24 -8.52
C PHE A 306 -25.04 -18.73 -8.80
N LYS A 307 -26.07 -19.54 -8.57
CA LYS A 307 -26.04 -20.99 -8.87
C LYS A 307 -25.96 -21.28 -10.38
N LYS A 308 -26.46 -20.40 -11.25
CA LYS A 308 -26.26 -20.48 -12.71
C LYS A 308 -24.82 -20.15 -13.10
N PHE A 309 -24.21 -19.15 -12.44
CA PHE A 309 -22.84 -18.72 -12.72
C PHE A 309 -21.82 -19.74 -12.21
N TYR A 310 -22.10 -20.34 -11.05
CA TYR A 310 -21.33 -21.43 -10.41
C TYR A 310 -22.22 -22.67 -10.23
N PRO A 311 -22.36 -23.54 -11.24
CA PRO A 311 -23.38 -24.61 -11.25
C PRO A 311 -23.27 -25.63 -10.11
N ASN A 312 -22.04 -25.83 -9.54
CA ASN A 312 -21.80 -26.80 -8.46
C ASN A 312 -21.94 -26.20 -7.06
N THR A 313 -22.42 -24.94 -6.93
CA THR A 313 -22.64 -24.29 -5.64
C THR A 313 -23.64 -25.08 -4.80
N HIS A 314 -23.30 -25.30 -3.55
CA HIS A 314 -24.19 -25.93 -2.56
C HIS A 314 -24.27 -25.09 -1.29
N GLU A 315 -25.33 -25.32 -0.53
CA GLU A 315 -25.52 -24.76 0.81
C GLU A 315 -24.63 -25.47 1.83
N GLY A 316 -24.25 -24.71 2.88
CA GLY A 316 -23.36 -25.20 3.94
C GLY A 316 -21.87 -25.04 3.63
N LYS A 317 -21.05 -25.40 4.61
CA LYS A 317 -19.58 -25.36 4.50
C LYS A 317 -19.09 -26.64 3.80
N GLY A 318 -18.04 -26.49 2.98
CA GLY A 318 -17.45 -27.61 2.23
C GLY A 318 -16.06 -27.26 1.69
N GLU A 319 -15.53 -28.15 0.87
CA GLU A 319 -14.29 -27.92 0.12
C GLU A 319 -14.53 -26.85 -0.95
N GLY A 320 -13.56 -25.96 -1.15
CA GLY A 320 -13.64 -24.86 -2.08
C GLY A 320 -13.79 -23.51 -1.38
N HIS A 321 -14.47 -22.56 -2.02
CA HIS A 321 -14.69 -21.22 -1.46
C HIS A 321 -16.02 -21.13 -0.72
N THR A 322 -15.97 -21.12 0.60
CA THR A 322 -17.12 -20.90 1.47
C THR A 322 -17.29 -19.43 1.78
N ILE A 323 -18.51 -18.91 1.58
CA ILE A 323 -18.91 -17.53 1.82
C ILE A 323 -20.12 -17.55 2.74
N GLU A 324 -20.13 -16.71 3.75
CA GLU A 324 -21.30 -16.53 4.60
C GLU A 324 -22.16 -15.39 4.03
N VAL A 325 -23.44 -15.64 3.89
CA VAL A 325 -24.42 -14.72 3.31
C VAL A 325 -25.46 -14.38 4.37
N CYS A 326 -25.76 -13.09 4.55
CA CYS A 326 -26.81 -12.61 5.46
C CYS A 326 -27.82 -11.73 4.75
N TRP A 327 -29.11 -11.98 5.02
CA TRP A 327 -30.23 -11.17 4.51
C TRP A 327 -31.46 -11.34 5.41
N ALA A 328 -32.25 -10.28 5.57
CA ALA A 328 -33.53 -10.30 6.30
C ALA A 328 -33.46 -11.02 7.68
N GLY A 329 -32.34 -10.97 8.37
CA GLY A 329 -32.12 -11.65 9.65
C GLY A 329 -31.79 -13.14 9.54
N HIS A 330 -31.52 -13.66 8.35
CA HIS A 330 -31.05 -15.01 8.08
C HIS A 330 -29.57 -15.01 7.74
N ASP A 331 -28.84 -16.02 8.23
CA ASP A 331 -27.45 -16.28 7.88
C ASP A 331 -27.32 -17.69 7.32
N GLU A 332 -26.64 -17.85 6.21
CA GLU A 332 -26.33 -19.14 5.62
C GLU A 332 -24.90 -19.17 5.06
N PHE A 333 -24.38 -20.36 4.86
CA PHE A 333 -23.11 -20.57 4.15
C PHE A 333 -23.40 -21.14 2.77
N ILE A 334 -22.69 -20.61 1.77
CA ILE A 334 -22.65 -21.17 0.42
C ILE A 334 -21.23 -21.55 0.08
N THR A 335 -21.04 -22.66 -0.62
CA THR A 335 -19.72 -23.14 -1.04
C THR A 335 -19.67 -23.33 -2.55
N VAL A 336 -18.64 -22.76 -3.19
CA VAL A 336 -18.26 -23.02 -4.58
C VAL A 336 -17.11 -24.02 -4.57
N PRO A 337 -17.33 -25.29 -4.92
CA PRO A 337 -16.33 -26.36 -4.74
C PRO A 337 -15.18 -26.29 -5.74
N ASP A 338 -15.44 -25.75 -6.95
CA ASP A 338 -14.45 -25.67 -8.03
C ASP A 338 -14.14 -24.19 -8.39
N PRO A 339 -13.51 -23.42 -7.49
CA PRO A 339 -13.22 -22.01 -7.75
C PRO A 339 -12.14 -21.86 -8.84
N LYS A 340 -12.29 -20.82 -9.69
CA LYS A 340 -11.34 -20.53 -10.78
C LYS A 340 -10.20 -19.59 -10.34
N VAL A 341 -10.28 -19.03 -9.14
CA VAL A 341 -9.35 -18.05 -8.57
C VAL A 341 -8.91 -18.49 -7.19
N GLN A 342 -7.82 -17.90 -6.68
CA GLN A 342 -7.21 -18.35 -5.43
C GLN A 342 -8.01 -17.98 -4.16
N LEU A 343 -8.81 -16.92 -4.19
CA LEU A 343 -9.48 -16.36 -3.01
C LEU A 343 -11.01 -16.36 -3.15
N ALA A 344 -11.72 -16.66 -2.05
CA ALA A 344 -13.19 -16.62 -1.99
C ALA A 344 -13.75 -15.23 -2.38
N VAL A 345 -13.06 -14.17 -1.99
CA VAL A 345 -13.42 -12.80 -2.38
C VAL A 345 -13.39 -12.61 -3.90
N GLY A 346 -12.49 -13.25 -4.62
CA GLY A 346 -12.41 -13.20 -6.08
C GLY A 346 -13.59 -13.92 -6.73
N THR A 347 -13.95 -15.09 -6.22
CA THR A 347 -15.15 -15.82 -6.66
C THR A 347 -16.41 -14.98 -6.50
N LEU A 348 -16.61 -14.38 -5.32
CA LEU A 348 -17.77 -13.54 -5.07
C LEU A 348 -17.77 -12.27 -5.94
N GLN A 349 -16.64 -11.55 -6.02
CA GLN A 349 -16.54 -10.28 -6.72
C GLN A 349 -16.79 -10.44 -8.23
N ALA A 350 -16.28 -11.50 -8.83
CA ALA A 350 -16.51 -11.79 -10.25
C ALA A 350 -18.01 -11.92 -10.58
N PHE A 351 -18.76 -12.60 -9.69
CA PHE A 351 -20.20 -12.69 -9.86
C PHE A 351 -20.91 -11.37 -9.57
N ILE A 352 -20.57 -10.67 -8.50
CA ILE A 352 -21.18 -9.38 -8.15
C ILE A 352 -21.06 -8.40 -9.32
N ASP A 353 -19.89 -8.29 -9.94
CA ASP A 353 -19.67 -7.37 -11.05
C ASP A 353 -20.57 -7.69 -12.27
N GLU A 354 -20.78 -8.96 -12.59
CA GLU A 354 -21.69 -9.38 -13.67
C GLU A 354 -23.16 -9.20 -13.27
N TYR A 355 -23.51 -9.51 -12.02
CA TYR A 355 -24.88 -9.37 -11.53
C TYR A 355 -25.33 -7.90 -11.55
N LEU A 356 -24.55 -7.00 -10.97
CA LEU A 356 -24.86 -5.57 -10.91
C LEU A 356 -24.95 -4.94 -12.30
N LYS A 357 -24.07 -5.34 -13.21
CA LYS A 357 -24.13 -4.90 -14.61
C LYS A 357 -25.43 -5.30 -15.31
N LYS A 358 -25.95 -6.48 -15.01
CA LYS A 358 -27.15 -7.05 -15.66
C LYS A 358 -28.44 -6.61 -14.99
N PHE A 359 -28.47 -6.51 -13.66
CA PHE A 359 -29.71 -6.34 -12.90
C PHE A 359 -29.76 -5.05 -12.09
N GLY A 360 -28.65 -4.29 -12.01
CA GLY A 360 -28.57 -3.10 -11.20
C GLY A 360 -28.31 -3.41 -9.73
N GLY A 361 -28.41 -2.39 -8.89
CA GLY A 361 -28.04 -2.42 -7.47
C GLY A 361 -26.70 -1.72 -7.23
N GLU A 362 -26.29 -1.66 -6.00
CA GLU A 362 -25.03 -1.05 -5.58
C GLU A 362 -24.26 -1.99 -4.65
N VAL A 363 -22.93 -1.90 -4.63
CA VAL A 363 -22.08 -2.63 -3.72
C VAL A 363 -21.25 -1.67 -2.87
N ASP A 364 -21.21 -1.90 -1.56
CA ASP A 364 -20.27 -1.25 -0.65
C ASP A 364 -19.34 -2.27 0.00
N TYR A 365 -18.19 -1.78 0.45
CA TYR A 365 -17.07 -2.53 1.00
C TYR A 365 -16.94 -2.22 2.48
N ILE A 366 -17.31 -3.17 3.31
CA ILE A 366 -17.56 -2.97 4.73
C ILE A 366 -16.46 -3.63 5.57
N HIS A 367 -15.95 -2.89 6.54
CA HIS A 367 -15.03 -3.39 7.55
C HIS A 367 -15.81 -3.81 8.80
N GLY A 368 -15.63 -5.08 9.20
CA GLY A 368 -16.25 -5.65 10.39
C GLY A 368 -17.54 -6.41 10.14
N ASP A 369 -17.63 -7.56 10.82
CA ASP A 369 -18.70 -8.55 10.68
C ASP A 369 -20.06 -8.00 11.13
N GLU A 370 -20.10 -7.33 12.29
CA GLU A 370 -21.34 -6.82 12.88
C GLU A 370 -22.03 -5.79 11.97
N VAL A 371 -21.27 -4.84 11.45
CA VAL A 371 -21.78 -3.81 10.53
C VAL A 371 -22.28 -4.45 9.25
N THR A 372 -21.57 -5.45 8.72
CA THR A 372 -21.97 -6.17 7.51
C THR A 372 -23.29 -6.89 7.71
N ARG A 373 -23.48 -7.57 8.85
CA ARG A 373 -24.73 -8.26 9.19
C ARG A 373 -25.89 -7.25 9.40
N GLU A 374 -25.64 -6.16 10.12
CA GLU A 374 -26.63 -5.12 10.33
C GLU A 374 -27.15 -4.54 9.01
N LEU A 375 -26.22 -4.17 8.12
CA LEU A 375 -26.58 -3.60 6.80
C LEU A 375 -27.22 -4.64 5.88
N GLY A 376 -26.68 -5.87 5.84
CA GLY A 376 -27.19 -6.97 5.00
C GLY A 376 -28.58 -7.44 5.41
N SER A 377 -28.95 -7.32 6.70
CA SER A 377 -30.26 -7.74 7.20
C SER A 377 -31.40 -6.76 6.88
N LYS A 378 -31.11 -5.57 6.34
CA LYS A 378 -32.14 -4.61 5.94
C LYS A 378 -32.82 -5.07 4.66
N GLU A 379 -34.10 -4.71 4.51
CA GLU A 379 -34.91 -5.05 3.33
C GLU A 379 -34.22 -4.56 2.03
N GLY A 380 -34.16 -5.44 1.04
CA GLY A 380 -33.51 -5.16 -0.25
C GLY A 380 -31.98 -5.18 -0.21
N ASN A 381 -31.37 -5.63 0.89
CA ASN A 381 -29.92 -5.75 1.02
C ASN A 381 -29.49 -7.22 1.20
N MET A 382 -28.22 -7.46 0.90
CA MET A 382 -27.52 -8.72 1.20
C MET A 382 -26.10 -8.41 1.69
N GLY A 383 -25.69 -9.04 2.78
CA GLY A 383 -24.32 -9.00 3.28
C GLY A 383 -23.56 -10.29 2.96
N PHE A 384 -22.26 -10.15 2.73
CA PHE A 384 -21.36 -11.27 2.46
C PHE A 384 -20.13 -11.16 3.32
N LEU A 385 -19.97 -12.10 4.26
CA LEU A 385 -18.80 -12.17 5.12
C LEU A 385 -17.79 -13.12 4.47
N LEU A 386 -16.60 -12.63 4.33
CA LEU A 386 -15.51 -13.31 3.64
C LEU A 386 -14.45 -13.77 4.63
N PRO A 387 -13.81 -14.91 4.41
CA PRO A 387 -12.68 -15.35 5.23
C PRO A 387 -11.53 -14.38 5.10
N ALA A 388 -10.78 -14.18 6.19
CA ALA A 388 -9.54 -13.43 6.16
C ALA A 388 -8.53 -14.13 5.24
N MET A 389 -7.79 -13.34 4.46
CA MET A 389 -6.69 -13.83 3.64
C MET A 389 -5.48 -14.15 4.53
N GLY A 390 -4.91 -15.34 4.39
CA GLY A 390 -3.63 -15.68 5.03
C GLY A 390 -2.46 -14.93 4.38
N LYS A 391 -1.42 -14.65 5.16
CA LYS A 391 -0.23 -13.94 4.68
C LYS A 391 0.45 -14.68 3.52
N GLU A 392 0.49 -16.00 3.58
CA GLU A 392 1.05 -16.88 2.55
C GLU A 392 0.27 -16.86 1.22
N GLN A 393 -0.96 -16.39 1.24
CA GLN A 393 -1.81 -16.33 0.05
C GLN A 393 -1.56 -15.10 -0.82
N LEU A 394 -1.05 -13.99 -0.26
CA LEU A 394 -0.92 -12.73 -0.98
C LEU A 394 -0.03 -12.87 -2.23
N PHE A 395 1.23 -13.24 -2.05
CA PHE A 395 2.18 -13.39 -3.16
C PHE A 395 1.75 -14.48 -4.13
N LYS A 396 1.27 -15.62 -3.60
CA LYS A 396 0.77 -16.73 -4.39
C LYS A 396 -0.38 -16.30 -5.30
N THR A 397 -1.33 -15.50 -4.76
CA THR A 397 -2.48 -15.00 -5.53
C THR A 397 -2.04 -14.00 -6.59
N VAL A 398 -1.18 -13.04 -6.26
CA VAL A 398 -0.67 -12.07 -7.24
C VAL A 398 0.08 -12.78 -8.37
N MET A 399 0.82 -13.84 -8.08
CA MET A 399 1.52 -14.62 -9.11
C MET A 399 0.57 -15.45 -9.98
N ALA A 400 -0.48 -16.04 -9.39
CA ALA A 400 -1.40 -16.93 -10.09
C ALA A 400 -2.50 -16.18 -10.84
N ASP A 401 -3.13 -15.20 -10.18
CA ASP A 401 -4.32 -14.48 -10.66
C ASP A 401 -3.95 -13.09 -11.25
N GLY A 402 -2.69 -12.65 -11.08
CA GLY A 402 -2.16 -11.38 -11.58
C GLY A 402 -2.36 -10.20 -10.63
N VAL A 403 -3.51 -10.10 -10.00
CA VAL A 403 -3.84 -9.11 -8.94
C VAL A 403 -4.85 -9.70 -7.98
N LEU A 404 -4.96 -9.11 -6.81
CA LEU A 404 -6.08 -9.38 -5.89
C LEU A 404 -7.35 -8.66 -6.37
N PRO A 405 -8.51 -9.18 -6.07
CA PRO A 405 -9.76 -8.44 -6.23
C PRO A 405 -9.71 -7.13 -5.42
N ARG A 406 -10.38 -6.10 -5.94
CA ARG A 406 -10.43 -4.81 -5.24
C ARG A 406 -10.96 -4.96 -3.81
N LYS A 407 -10.36 -4.25 -2.88
CA LYS A 407 -10.77 -4.27 -1.48
C LYS A 407 -10.83 -5.69 -0.89
N THR A 408 -9.78 -6.49 -1.09
CA THR A 408 -9.66 -7.83 -0.53
C THR A 408 -9.42 -7.79 0.98
N PHE A 409 -8.55 -6.90 1.43
CA PHE A 409 -8.19 -6.74 2.83
C PHE A 409 -7.84 -5.28 3.17
N SER A 410 -7.80 -4.98 4.45
CA SER A 410 -7.18 -3.78 5.01
C SER A 410 -5.98 -4.16 5.87
N MET A 411 -4.92 -3.36 5.82
CA MET A 411 -3.77 -3.48 6.70
C MET A 411 -3.81 -2.39 7.77
N GLY A 412 -4.20 -2.77 8.99
CA GLY A 412 -4.27 -1.90 10.14
C GLY A 412 -5.32 -0.78 10.04
N HIS A 413 -5.48 -0.05 11.14
CA HIS A 413 -6.37 1.10 11.22
C HIS A 413 -5.77 2.34 10.56
N ALA A 414 -6.58 3.38 10.35
CA ALA A 414 -6.15 4.62 9.70
C ALA A 414 -4.97 5.30 10.42
N GLN A 415 -4.96 5.31 11.75
CA GLN A 415 -3.88 5.85 12.57
C GLN A 415 -2.59 5.02 12.51
N ASP A 416 -2.64 3.74 12.12
CA ASP A 416 -1.49 2.85 12.00
C ASP A 416 -0.84 2.89 10.60
N LYS A 417 -1.44 3.65 9.70
CA LYS A 417 -0.88 3.89 8.37
C LYS A 417 0.43 4.67 8.45
N ARG A 418 1.14 4.72 7.32
CA ARG A 418 2.38 5.45 7.25
C ARG A 418 2.17 6.95 7.47
N TYR A 419 3.08 7.56 8.25
CA TYR A 419 3.23 9.01 8.36
C TYR A 419 4.33 9.48 7.42
N TYR A 420 4.19 10.68 6.88
CA TYR A 420 5.23 11.31 6.07
C TYR A 420 6.33 11.85 6.98
N ILE A 421 7.53 11.32 6.86
CA ILE A 421 8.71 11.71 7.65
C ILE A 421 9.85 12.02 6.72
N GLU A 422 10.25 11.04 5.91
CA GLU A 422 11.31 11.15 4.93
C GLU A 422 10.81 11.78 3.65
N ALA A 423 11.71 12.46 2.96
CA ALA A 423 11.49 12.98 1.62
C ALA A 423 12.67 12.64 0.70
N ARG A 424 12.50 12.83 -0.59
CA ARG A 424 13.55 12.65 -1.59
C ARG A 424 13.37 13.67 -2.73
N LYS A 425 14.47 14.20 -3.26
CA LYS A 425 14.43 15.02 -4.48
C LYS A 425 14.06 14.17 -5.70
N ILE A 426 13.11 14.67 -6.50
CA ILE A 426 12.68 14.03 -7.75
C ILE A 426 12.99 14.89 -8.98
N VAL A 427 13.70 16.01 -8.77
CA VAL A 427 14.29 16.88 -9.80
C VAL A 427 15.79 16.96 -9.59
N LYS A 428 16.55 17.40 -10.63
CA LYS A 428 18.01 17.59 -10.57
C LYS A 428 18.39 18.80 -9.73
#